data_e4dab136e196275d3b5d2dbb024ebb2c
#
_entry.id   e4dab136e196275d3b5d2dbb024ebb2c
#
_cell.length_a   1.000
_cell.length_b   1.000
_cell.length_c   1.000
_cell.angle_alpha   90.00
_cell.angle_beta   90.00
_cell.angle_gamma   90.00
#
_symmetry.space_group_name_H-M   'P 1'
#
loop_
_entity.id
_entity.type
_entity.pdbx_description
1 polymer ?
#
loop_
_entity_poly.entity_id
_entity_poly.type
_entity_poly.pdbx_seq_one_letter_code
_entity_poly.pdbx_strand_id
1 'polypeptide(L)'
;MHQAKDHVWSYDFDVIVIGELRDLNTIGTALRAAETGHLVFGTLHTNDATQSIDRIIDVFPSDQQRQVRLQVARVIEAVVSQILLHSTDGGRVAAFEIMLATNVIRKLVREEKTHEIPPNIEMGKLEGMQTLGQALAKLV
;
A
#
# COMPACT_ATOMS: atom_id res chain seq x y z
N MET A 1 26.64 1.70 -6.97
CA MET A 1 25.34 2.12 -6.39
C MET A 1 24.85 1.15 -5.31
N HIS A 2 25.73 0.57 -4.50
CA HIS A 2 25.41 -0.50 -3.51
C HIS A 2 25.54 -0.04 -2.05
N GLN A 3 25.93 1.22 -1.78
CA GLN A 3 26.28 1.69 -0.43
C GLN A 3 25.16 2.39 0.36
N ALA A 4 24.00 2.68 -0.27
CA ALA A 4 22.92 3.40 0.43
C ALA A 4 22.07 2.50 1.34
N LYS A 5 22.13 1.16 1.18
CA LYS A 5 21.26 0.21 1.91
C LYS A 5 21.74 -0.10 3.33
N ASP A 6 23.04 0.01 3.60
CA ASP A 6 23.62 -0.37 4.89
C ASP A 6 23.66 0.77 5.91
N HIS A 7 23.41 2.01 5.49
CA HIS A 7 23.46 3.19 6.36
C HIS A 7 22.12 3.57 7.02
N VAL A 8 20.99 3.04 6.54
CA VAL A 8 19.65 3.36 7.09
C VAL A 8 19.53 2.95 8.57
N TRP A 9 20.24 1.92 8.98
CA TRP A 9 20.19 1.39 10.35
C TRP A 9 21.06 2.11 11.38
N SER A 10 21.90 3.06 10.94
CA SER A 10 22.83 3.81 11.81
C SER A 10 22.31 5.18 12.24
N TYR A 11 21.14 5.60 11.77
CA TYR A 11 20.51 6.88 12.12
C TYR A 11 19.13 6.62 12.74
N ASP A 12 18.81 7.40 13.76
CA ASP A 12 17.52 7.37 14.47
C ASP A 12 16.48 8.15 13.66
N PHE A 13 16.02 7.54 12.55
CA PHE A 13 14.98 8.11 11.69
C PHE A 13 13.64 7.48 12.04
N ASP A 14 12.64 8.29 12.36
CA ASP A 14 11.27 7.84 12.59
C ASP A 14 10.53 7.54 11.28
N VAL A 15 10.90 8.21 10.18
CA VAL A 15 10.21 8.15 8.89
C VAL A 15 11.18 7.85 7.76
N ILE A 16 10.82 6.89 6.92
CA ILE A 16 11.58 6.47 5.74
C ILE A 16 10.71 6.63 4.49
N VAL A 17 11.24 7.28 3.47
CA VAL A 17 10.57 7.41 2.17
C VAL A 17 11.34 6.64 1.11
N ILE A 18 10.66 5.71 0.44
CA ILE A 18 11.20 4.89 -0.65
C ILE A 18 10.52 5.32 -1.95
N GLY A 19 11.31 5.81 -2.92
CA GLY A 19 10.78 6.33 -4.17
C GLY A 19 9.94 5.32 -4.96
N GLU A 20 10.33 4.03 -4.96
CA GLU A 20 9.57 2.95 -5.63
C GLU A 20 9.86 1.60 -4.97
N LEU A 21 8.79 0.85 -4.69
CA LEU A 21 8.82 -0.53 -4.19
C LEU A 21 8.82 -1.50 -5.38
N ARG A 22 9.97 -1.65 -6.03
CA ARG A 22 10.08 -2.33 -7.32
C ARG A 22 10.51 -3.78 -7.25
N ASP A 23 11.44 -4.08 -6.38
CA ASP A 23 12.11 -5.38 -6.30
C ASP A 23 12.04 -5.98 -4.88
N LEU A 24 12.28 -7.30 -4.81
CA LEU A 24 12.26 -8.06 -3.57
C LEU A 24 13.15 -7.45 -2.46
N ASN A 25 14.35 -6.98 -2.81
CA ASN A 25 15.29 -6.44 -1.83
C ASN A 25 14.76 -5.13 -1.23
N THR A 26 14.23 -4.25 -2.08
CA THR A 26 13.66 -2.97 -1.66
C THR A 26 12.43 -3.18 -0.79
N ILE A 27 11.50 -4.05 -1.22
CA ILE A 27 10.29 -4.38 -0.47
C ILE A 27 10.64 -5.08 0.85
N GLY A 28 11.54 -6.06 0.84
CA GLY A 28 12.00 -6.75 2.05
C GLY A 28 12.65 -5.81 3.06
N THR A 29 13.38 -4.80 2.59
CA THR A 29 13.97 -3.77 3.46
C THR A 29 12.90 -2.85 4.04
N ALA A 30 11.91 -2.43 3.23
CA ALA A 30 10.77 -1.65 3.68
C ALA A 30 9.98 -2.36 4.78
N LEU A 31 9.67 -3.65 4.58
CA LEU A 31 8.94 -4.46 5.55
C LEU A 31 9.72 -4.60 6.87
N ARG A 32 11.03 -4.87 6.83
CA ARG A 32 11.87 -4.93 8.03
C ARG A 32 11.92 -3.60 8.77
N ALA A 33 12.05 -2.49 8.06
CA ALA A 33 12.04 -1.16 8.66
C ALA A 33 10.71 -0.88 9.38
N ALA A 34 9.58 -1.21 8.74
CA ALA A 34 8.26 -1.06 9.33
C ALA A 34 8.06 -1.97 10.57
N GLU A 35 8.56 -3.22 10.54
CA GLU A 35 8.50 -4.13 11.70
C GLU A 35 9.35 -3.64 12.89
N THR A 36 10.38 -2.84 12.65
CA THR A 36 11.21 -2.23 13.70
C THR A 36 10.71 -0.87 14.18
N GLY A 37 9.51 -0.46 13.76
CA GLY A 37 8.82 0.71 14.30
C GLY A 37 8.94 1.98 13.47
N HIS A 38 9.60 1.93 12.30
CA HIS A 38 9.67 3.09 11.40
C HIS A 38 8.36 3.27 10.61
N LEU A 39 7.94 4.50 10.39
CA LEU A 39 6.91 4.81 9.42
C LEU A 39 7.53 4.82 8.02
N VAL A 40 7.12 3.89 7.16
CA VAL A 40 7.67 3.73 5.81
C VAL A 40 6.63 4.16 4.77
N PHE A 41 6.99 5.12 3.93
CA PHE A 41 6.25 5.48 2.72
C PHE A 41 6.94 4.86 1.51
N GLY A 42 6.16 4.22 0.65
CA GLY A 42 6.66 3.67 -0.62
C GLY A 42 5.65 3.88 -1.72
N THR A 43 6.11 4.02 -2.97
CA THR A 43 5.22 4.09 -4.12
C THR A 43 5.23 2.79 -4.92
N LEU A 44 4.10 2.52 -5.57
CA LEU A 44 3.88 1.41 -6.48
C LEU A 44 3.16 1.91 -7.74
N HIS A 45 3.34 1.21 -8.86
CA HIS A 45 2.56 1.45 -10.08
C HIS A 45 1.38 0.47 -10.16
N THR A 46 0.35 0.72 -9.34
CA THR A 46 -0.86 -0.09 -9.21
C THR A 46 -2.09 0.82 -9.22
N ASN A 47 -3.24 0.28 -9.63
CA ASN A 47 -4.46 1.07 -9.81
C ASN A 47 -5.36 1.10 -8.56
N ASP A 48 -5.23 0.13 -7.67
CA ASP A 48 -6.06 -0.02 -6.47
C ASP A 48 -5.29 -0.68 -5.31
N ALA A 49 -5.91 -0.69 -4.13
CA ALA A 49 -5.31 -1.21 -2.91
C ALA A 49 -5.08 -2.72 -2.97
N THR A 50 -5.99 -3.49 -3.58
CA THR A 50 -5.87 -4.94 -3.73
C THR A 50 -4.64 -5.28 -4.55
N GLN A 51 -4.50 -4.68 -5.73
CA GLN A 51 -3.33 -4.87 -6.60
C GLN A 51 -2.03 -4.44 -5.92
N SER A 52 -2.06 -3.38 -5.10
CA SER A 52 -0.89 -2.93 -4.35
C SER A 52 -0.40 -4.00 -3.37
N ILE A 53 -1.31 -4.60 -2.61
CA ILE A 53 -1.01 -5.65 -1.65
C ILE A 53 -0.49 -6.90 -2.36
N ASP A 54 -1.19 -7.36 -3.39
CA ASP A 54 -0.79 -8.52 -4.16
C ASP A 54 0.57 -8.30 -4.82
N ARG A 55 0.83 -7.12 -5.39
CA ARG A 55 2.12 -6.77 -6.01
C ARG A 55 3.29 -6.84 -5.02
N ILE A 56 3.09 -6.38 -3.77
CA ILE A 56 4.12 -6.47 -2.72
C ILE A 56 4.44 -7.93 -2.41
N ILE A 57 3.45 -8.81 -2.39
CA ILE A 57 3.61 -10.21 -2.03
C ILE A 57 4.21 -11.02 -3.20
N ASP A 58 3.73 -10.78 -4.42
CA ASP A 58 4.05 -11.58 -5.61
C ASP A 58 5.49 -11.42 -6.10
N VAL A 59 6.22 -10.39 -5.68
CA VAL A 59 7.66 -10.29 -6.01
C VAL A 59 8.51 -11.30 -5.27
N PHE A 60 7.98 -11.94 -4.21
CA PHE A 60 8.68 -12.95 -3.45
C PHE A 60 8.44 -14.35 -4.02
N PRO A 61 9.43 -15.26 -3.90
CA PRO A 61 9.27 -16.67 -4.24
C PRO A 61 8.05 -17.28 -3.52
N SER A 62 7.37 -18.22 -4.17
CA SER A 62 6.12 -18.80 -3.66
C SER A 62 6.23 -19.44 -2.28
N ASP A 63 7.39 -20.00 -1.94
CA ASP A 63 7.69 -20.57 -0.63
C ASP A 63 7.81 -19.50 0.48
N GLN A 64 8.04 -18.23 0.13
CA GLN A 64 8.16 -17.11 1.06
C GLN A 64 6.87 -16.28 1.16
N GLN A 65 5.99 -16.34 0.17
CA GLN A 65 4.80 -15.47 0.07
C GLN A 65 3.89 -15.56 1.31
N ARG A 66 3.72 -16.75 1.89
CA ARG A 66 2.92 -16.92 3.11
C ARG A 66 3.48 -16.10 4.28
N GLN A 67 4.79 -16.10 4.48
CA GLN A 67 5.44 -15.34 5.55
C GLN A 67 5.35 -13.84 5.27
N VAL A 68 5.64 -13.42 4.03
CA VAL A 68 5.55 -12.01 3.61
C VAL A 68 4.13 -11.48 3.79
N ARG A 69 3.11 -12.26 3.46
CA ARG A 69 1.71 -11.91 3.67
C ARG A 69 1.40 -11.60 5.14
N LEU A 70 1.94 -12.39 6.06
CA LEU A 70 1.79 -12.13 7.51
C LEU A 70 2.52 -10.84 7.92
N GLN A 71 3.69 -10.58 7.36
CA GLN A 71 4.45 -9.34 7.62
C GLN A 71 3.68 -8.12 7.08
N VAL A 72 3.24 -8.14 5.82
CA VAL A 72 2.43 -7.06 5.22
C VAL A 72 1.19 -6.79 6.06
N ALA A 73 0.43 -7.84 6.40
CA ALA A 73 -0.79 -7.70 7.22
C ALA A 73 -0.53 -7.08 8.61
N ARG A 74 0.68 -7.21 9.14
CA ARG A 74 1.07 -6.64 10.43
C ARG A 74 1.44 -5.16 10.32
N VAL A 75 2.18 -4.80 9.27
CA VAL A 75 2.81 -3.47 9.18
C VAL A 75 2.09 -2.48 8.28
N ILE A 76 1.21 -2.95 7.37
CA ILE A 76 0.49 -2.04 6.47
C ILE A 76 -0.44 -1.13 7.28
N GLU A 77 -0.40 0.18 7.01
CA GLU A 77 -1.24 1.17 7.67
C GLU A 77 -2.31 1.72 6.71
N ALA A 78 -1.94 2.07 5.51
CA ALA A 78 -2.85 2.58 4.50
C ALA A 78 -2.33 2.30 3.09
N VAL A 79 -3.25 2.28 2.12
CA VAL A 79 -2.93 2.38 0.69
C VAL A 79 -3.77 3.51 0.10
N VAL A 80 -3.10 4.41 -0.60
CA VAL A 80 -3.75 5.51 -1.34
C VAL A 80 -3.42 5.32 -2.81
N SER A 81 -4.42 4.96 -3.60
CA SER A 81 -4.30 4.80 -5.05
C SER A 81 -4.85 6.04 -5.75
N GLN A 82 -4.19 6.49 -6.80
CA GLN A 82 -4.52 7.71 -7.52
C GLN A 82 -4.71 7.43 -8.99
N ILE A 83 -5.77 8.01 -9.57
CA ILE A 83 -5.91 8.16 -11.01
C ILE A 83 -6.04 9.63 -11.38
N LEU A 84 -5.56 9.99 -12.56
CA LEU A 84 -5.71 11.33 -13.13
C LEU A 84 -6.73 11.28 -14.27
N LEU A 85 -7.72 12.16 -14.20
CA LEU A 85 -8.79 12.29 -15.18
C LEU A 85 -8.66 13.63 -15.92
N HIS A 86 -9.19 13.70 -17.13
CA HIS A 86 -9.37 14.98 -17.82
C HIS A 86 -10.50 15.76 -17.18
N SER A 87 -10.26 17.04 -16.87
CA SER A 87 -11.31 17.97 -16.43
C SER A 87 -12.06 18.55 -17.64
N THR A 88 -13.36 18.79 -17.49
CA THR A 88 -14.17 19.49 -18.49
C THR A 88 -13.71 20.93 -18.74
N ASP A 89 -13.13 21.56 -17.70
CA ASP A 89 -12.62 22.93 -17.76
C ASP A 89 -11.16 23.03 -18.23
N GLY A 90 -10.60 21.88 -18.68
CA GLY A 90 -9.22 21.75 -19.10
C GLY A 90 -8.29 21.33 -17.93
N GLY A 91 -7.18 20.66 -18.29
CA GLY A 91 -6.24 20.13 -17.31
C GLY A 91 -6.62 18.75 -16.78
N ARG A 92 -6.17 18.41 -15.57
CA ARG A 92 -6.39 17.12 -14.94
C ARG A 92 -6.87 17.27 -13.51
N VAL A 93 -7.74 16.35 -13.08
CA VAL A 93 -8.22 16.21 -11.71
C VAL A 93 -7.84 14.82 -11.19
N ALA A 94 -7.42 14.74 -9.92
CA ALA A 94 -7.08 13.47 -9.29
C ALA A 94 -8.29 12.89 -8.56
N ALA A 95 -8.51 11.58 -8.76
CA ALA A 95 -9.42 10.78 -7.93
C ALA A 95 -8.59 9.78 -7.13
N PHE A 96 -8.97 9.57 -5.87
CA PHE A 96 -8.23 8.71 -4.95
C PHE A 96 -9.11 7.58 -4.42
N GLU A 97 -8.57 6.36 -4.41
CA GLU A 97 -9.03 5.31 -3.52
C GLU A 97 -8.21 5.36 -2.23
N ILE A 98 -8.87 5.22 -1.09
CA ILE A 98 -8.23 5.26 0.23
C ILE A 98 -8.65 4.01 1.01
N MET A 99 -7.69 3.17 1.31
CA MET A 99 -7.83 2.01 2.18
C MET A 99 -7.05 2.24 3.48
N LEU A 100 -7.70 2.06 4.61
CA LEU A 100 -7.04 1.99 5.92
C LEU A 100 -6.96 0.53 6.37
N ALA A 101 -5.85 0.15 6.96
CA ALA A 101 -5.62 -1.22 7.41
C ALA A 101 -6.34 -1.53 8.73
N THR A 102 -7.67 -1.57 8.69
CA THR A 102 -8.47 -2.02 9.83
C THR A 102 -8.17 -3.49 10.16
N ASN A 103 -8.61 -3.95 11.33
CA ASN A 103 -8.45 -5.36 11.73
C ASN A 103 -9.07 -6.32 10.71
N VAL A 104 -10.18 -5.92 10.06
CA VAL A 104 -10.84 -6.71 9.00
C VAL A 104 -9.93 -6.79 7.78
N ILE A 105 -9.41 -5.68 7.30
CA ILE A 105 -8.49 -5.64 6.14
C ILE A 105 -7.24 -6.48 6.42
N ARG A 106 -6.62 -6.31 7.59
CA ARG A 106 -5.44 -7.10 8.00
C ARG A 106 -5.75 -8.61 8.03
N LYS A 107 -6.95 -9.00 8.47
CA LYS A 107 -7.41 -10.40 8.44
C LYS A 107 -7.54 -10.91 7.01
N LEU A 108 -8.18 -10.16 6.11
CA LEU A 108 -8.34 -10.52 4.71
C LEU A 108 -6.98 -10.72 4.01
N VAL A 109 -6.02 -9.85 4.27
CA VAL A 109 -4.66 -9.99 3.75
C VAL A 109 -4.01 -11.30 4.25
N ARG A 110 -4.11 -11.62 5.55
CA ARG A 110 -3.56 -12.86 6.11
C ARG A 110 -4.17 -14.13 5.52
N GLU A 111 -5.48 -14.11 5.23
CA GLU A 111 -6.25 -15.25 4.75
C GLU A 111 -6.25 -15.40 3.22
N GLU A 112 -5.46 -14.62 2.49
CA GLU A 112 -5.43 -14.61 1.00
C GLU A 112 -6.75 -14.20 0.35
N LYS A 113 -7.55 -13.39 1.05
CA LYS A 113 -8.85 -12.92 0.60
C LYS A 113 -8.82 -11.46 0.16
N THR A 114 -7.76 -11.06 -0.54
CA THR A 114 -7.59 -9.68 -1.01
C THR A 114 -8.72 -9.22 -1.91
N HIS A 115 -9.38 -10.14 -2.62
CA HIS A 115 -10.57 -9.87 -3.44
C HIS A 115 -11.79 -9.39 -2.63
N GLU A 116 -11.83 -9.61 -1.31
CA GLU A 116 -12.87 -9.11 -0.41
C GLU A 116 -12.55 -7.70 0.17
N ILE A 117 -11.41 -7.12 -0.16
CA ILE A 117 -11.02 -5.78 0.30
C ILE A 117 -11.93 -4.67 -0.25
N PRO A 118 -12.27 -4.60 -1.56
CA PRO A 118 -13.07 -3.50 -2.11
C PRO A 118 -14.42 -3.27 -1.41
N PRO A 119 -15.27 -4.26 -1.13
CA PRO A 119 -16.50 -4.03 -0.38
C PRO A 119 -16.25 -3.53 1.06
N ASN A 120 -15.13 -3.92 1.69
CA ASN A 120 -14.76 -3.41 3.00
C ASN A 120 -14.29 -1.95 2.97
N ILE A 121 -13.62 -1.50 1.89
CA ILE A 121 -13.31 -0.08 1.67
C ILE A 121 -14.62 0.73 1.52
N GLU A 122 -15.59 0.22 0.75
CA GLU A 122 -16.87 0.87 0.52
C GLU A 122 -17.66 1.09 1.83
N MET A 123 -17.68 0.10 2.70
CA MET A 123 -18.32 0.17 4.02
C MET A 123 -17.57 1.04 5.02
N GLY A 124 -16.26 1.20 4.86
CA GLY A 124 -15.37 1.92 5.78
C GLY A 124 -15.38 3.45 5.63
N LYS A 125 -16.46 4.03 5.09
CA LYS A 125 -16.56 5.48 4.87
C LYS A 125 -16.46 6.29 6.17
N LEU A 126 -16.98 5.77 7.27
CA LEU A 126 -16.93 6.45 8.58
C LEU A 126 -15.51 6.48 9.16
N GLU A 127 -14.67 5.51 8.80
CA GLU A 127 -13.25 5.48 9.16
C GLU A 127 -12.37 6.33 8.23
N GLY A 128 -12.95 6.95 7.19
CA GLY A 128 -12.22 7.76 6.22
C GLY A 128 -11.79 7.00 4.97
N MET A 129 -12.22 5.74 4.79
CA MET A 129 -11.98 4.99 3.56
C MET A 129 -12.91 5.47 2.43
N GLN A 130 -12.47 5.26 1.20
CA GLN A 130 -13.21 5.65 0.01
C GLN A 130 -12.78 4.79 -1.17
N THR A 131 -13.74 4.23 -1.89
CA THR A 131 -13.46 3.57 -3.17
C THR A 131 -13.24 4.59 -4.28
N LEU A 132 -12.58 4.15 -5.35
CA LEU A 132 -12.41 4.99 -6.54
C LEU A 132 -13.76 5.42 -7.12
N GLY A 133 -14.77 4.53 -7.15
CA GLY A 133 -16.12 4.86 -7.61
C GLY A 133 -16.78 5.96 -6.78
N GLN A 134 -16.64 5.92 -5.46
CA GLN A 134 -17.13 6.97 -4.56
C GLN A 134 -16.39 8.31 -4.76
N ALA A 135 -15.08 8.26 -5.07
CA ALA A 135 -14.31 9.45 -5.39
C ALA A 135 -14.78 10.08 -6.70
N LEU A 136 -14.97 9.27 -7.73
CA LEU A 136 -15.47 9.72 -9.04
C LEU A 136 -16.86 10.35 -8.95
N ALA A 137 -17.78 9.76 -8.20
CA ALA A 137 -19.12 10.28 -7.98
C ALA A 137 -19.16 11.67 -7.31
N LYS A 138 -18.07 12.10 -6.66
CA LYS A 138 -17.96 13.46 -6.09
C LYS A 138 -17.43 14.49 -7.09
N LEU A 139 -16.87 14.05 -8.21
CA LEU A 139 -16.28 14.91 -9.23
C LEU A 139 -17.26 15.21 -10.39
N VAL A 140 -18.41 14.56 -10.39
CA VAL A 140 -19.52 14.75 -11.31
C VAL A 140 -20.63 15.54 -10.59
#